data_a6bcd1a1e038bbcd916732b2fd248a5c
#
_entry.id   a6bcd1a1e038bbcd916732b2fd248a5c
#
_cell.length_a   1.000
_cell.length_b   1.000
_cell.length_c   1.000
_cell.angle_alpha   90.00
_cell.angle_beta   90.00
_cell.angle_gamma   90.00
#
_symmetry.space_group_name_H-M   'P 1'
#
loop_
_entity.id
_entity.type
_entity.pdbx_description
1 polymer ?
#
loop_
_entity_poly.entity_id
_entity_poly.type
_entity_poly.pdbx_seq_one_letter_code
_entity_poly.pdbx_strand_id
1 'polypeptide(L)'
;SESFVKDYLIGKVGVKNLVVGFNHRFGHDKEGDYRLLNGLHDEFGFRVTEIEKQDVDAEKVSSTVIRRLIERGEMNKAARMLSHPYLLAGDVDCAGHIASGEALKLLPPPGEYPVRIEGRPGVLRITAKGTPELLRTAGKMPSGHILIGF
;
A
#
# COMPACT_ATOMS: atom_id res chain seq x y z
N SER A 1 26.06 1.96 -6.92
CA SER A 1 25.17 2.34 -5.78
C SER A 1 25.66 3.62 -5.10
N GLU A 2 26.96 3.77 -4.85
CA GLU A 2 27.54 4.95 -4.23
C GLU A 2 27.38 6.21 -5.08
N SER A 3 27.65 6.14 -6.40
CA SER A 3 27.45 7.27 -7.33
C SER A 3 25.98 7.74 -7.36
N PHE A 4 25.01 6.84 -7.24
CA PHE A 4 23.61 7.23 -7.10
C PHE A 4 23.37 8.09 -5.85
N VAL A 5 23.96 7.72 -4.72
CA VAL A 5 23.83 8.52 -3.50
C VAL A 5 24.48 9.89 -3.68
N LYS A 6 25.72 9.94 -4.16
CA LYS A 6 26.49 11.18 -4.33
C LYS A 6 25.86 12.11 -5.36
N ASP A 7 25.57 11.60 -6.55
CA ASP A 7 25.20 12.44 -7.70
C ASP A 7 23.72 12.83 -7.70
N TYR A 8 22.85 11.92 -7.24
CA TYR A 8 21.40 12.14 -7.28
C TYR A 8 20.84 12.55 -5.93
N LEU A 9 21.01 11.73 -4.87
CA LEU A 9 20.42 12.04 -3.58
C LEU A 9 21.01 13.30 -2.95
N ILE A 10 22.31 13.42 -2.98
CA ILE A 10 23.00 14.57 -2.39
C ILE A 10 23.11 15.70 -3.41
N GLY A 11 23.70 15.43 -4.58
CA GLY A 11 24.03 16.47 -5.56
C GLY A 11 22.82 17.12 -6.21
N LYS A 12 21.80 16.34 -6.61
CA LYS A 12 20.60 16.88 -7.30
C LYS A 12 19.44 17.16 -6.37
N VAL A 13 19.17 16.26 -5.42
CA VAL A 13 18.00 16.38 -4.52
C VAL A 13 18.34 17.17 -3.26
N GLY A 14 19.59 17.13 -2.81
CA GLY A 14 20.02 17.81 -1.58
C GLY A 14 19.45 17.17 -0.32
N VAL A 15 19.37 15.83 -0.28
CA VAL A 15 18.82 15.08 0.84
C VAL A 15 19.56 15.40 2.14
N LYS A 16 18.81 15.71 3.20
CA LYS A 16 19.34 15.95 4.55
C LYS A 16 19.01 14.82 5.52
N ASN A 17 17.87 14.14 5.31
CA ASN A 17 17.47 13.00 6.12
C ASN A 17 16.97 11.90 5.19
N LEU A 18 17.46 10.68 5.39
CA LEU A 18 17.07 9.50 4.64
C LEU A 18 16.53 8.45 5.61
N VAL A 19 15.34 7.96 5.36
CA VAL A 19 14.73 6.89 6.15
C VAL A 19 14.63 5.64 5.28
N VAL A 20 15.15 4.52 5.75
CA VAL A 20 15.16 3.25 5.03
C VAL A 20 14.62 2.13 5.91
N GLY A 21 13.95 1.15 5.33
CA GLY A 21 13.54 -0.07 6.05
C GLY A 21 14.74 -1.01 6.25
N PHE A 22 14.68 -1.86 7.27
CA PHE A 22 15.76 -2.81 7.65
C PHE A 22 16.25 -3.73 6.52
N ASN A 23 15.46 -3.95 5.49
CA ASN A 23 15.81 -4.80 4.35
C ASN A 23 15.89 -4.01 3.04
N HIS A 24 15.97 -2.68 3.12
CA HIS A 24 16.05 -1.83 1.93
C HIS A 24 17.36 -2.10 1.18
N ARG A 25 17.22 -2.34 -0.12
CA ARG A 25 18.33 -2.51 -1.05
C ARG A 25 18.09 -1.62 -2.27
N PHE A 26 19.14 -1.00 -2.77
CA PHE A 26 19.07 -0.08 -3.91
C PHE A 26 20.32 -0.18 -4.81
N GLY A 27 20.25 0.48 -5.96
CA GLY A 27 21.33 0.48 -6.93
C GLY A 27 21.40 -0.79 -7.77
N HIS A 28 22.41 -0.86 -8.65
CA HIS A 28 22.65 -2.00 -9.51
C HIS A 28 22.95 -3.25 -8.64
N ASP A 29 22.38 -4.38 -9.01
CA ASP A 29 22.50 -5.66 -8.30
C ASP A 29 22.16 -5.61 -6.78
N LYS A 30 21.42 -4.58 -6.35
CA LYS A 30 21.03 -4.39 -4.94
C LYS A 30 22.22 -4.30 -3.97
N GLU A 31 23.34 -3.79 -4.41
CA GLU A 31 24.55 -3.62 -3.60
C GLU A 31 24.38 -2.55 -2.51
N GLY A 32 23.53 -1.53 -2.76
CA GLY A 32 23.26 -0.47 -1.77
C GLY A 32 22.38 -0.97 -0.63
N ASP A 33 22.79 -0.69 0.59
CA ASP A 33 22.06 -1.00 1.82
C ASP A 33 22.24 0.10 2.88
N TYR A 34 21.68 -0.12 4.06
CA TYR A 34 21.85 0.80 5.19
C TYR A 34 23.31 1.03 5.55
N ARG A 35 24.17 -0.01 5.49
CA ARG A 35 25.58 0.12 5.86
C ARG A 35 26.34 1.05 4.92
N LEU A 36 26.06 0.95 3.61
CA LEU A 36 26.63 1.87 2.62
C LEU A 36 26.20 3.32 2.91
N LEU A 37 24.90 3.53 3.15
CA LEU A 37 24.37 4.87 3.48
C LEU A 37 24.97 5.41 4.76
N ASN A 38 25.08 4.57 5.79
CA ASN A 38 25.67 4.96 7.07
C ASN A 38 27.18 5.23 6.97
N GLY A 39 27.89 4.58 6.05
CA GLY A 39 29.29 4.88 5.77
C GLY A 39 29.50 6.24 5.07
N LEU A 40 28.50 6.71 4.32
CA LEU A 40 28.56 7.96 3.57
C LEU A 40 27.98 9.16 4.33
N HIS A 41 27.28 8.96 5.44
CA HIS A 41 26.53 10.02 6.11
C HIS A 41 27.44 11.12 6.67
N ASP A 42 28.58 10.76 7.23
CA ASP A 42 29.54 11.73 7.78
C ASP A 42 30.21 12.57 6.68
N GLU A 43 30.57 11.93 5.56
CA GLU A 43 31.23 12.58 4.43
C GLU A 43 30.33 13.62 3.75
N PHE A 44 29.04 13.33 3.64
CA PHE A 44 28.09 14.17 2.88
C PHE A 44 27.09 14.94 3.75
N GLY A 45 27.17 14.84 5.08
CA GLY A 45 26.39 15.65 6.02
C GLY A 45 24.87 15.39 5.98
N PHE A 46 24.44 14.18 5.69
CA PHE A 46 23.04 13.77 5.79
C PHE A 46 22.83 12.78 6.93
N ARG A 47 21.59 12.62 7.38
CA ARG A 47 21.24 11.63 8.41
C ARG A 47 20.59 10.42 7.78
N VAL A 48 20.90 9.22 8.32
CA VAL A 48 20.23 7.97 7.93
C VAL A 48 19.56 7.39 9.15
N THR A 49 18.29 7.02 8.98
CA THR A 49 17.50 6.32 10.01
C THR A 49 17.02 5.00 9.43
N GLU A 50 17.35 3.90 10.06
CA GLU A 50 16.81 2.59 9.71
C GLU A 50 15.54 2.33 10.53
N ILE A 51 14.45 1.96 9.84
CA ILE A 51 13.23 1.47 10.49
C ILE A 51 13.41 -0.01 10.74
N GLU A 52 13.30 -0.41 11.99
CA GLU A 52 13.39 -1.81 12.39
C GLU A 52 12.29 -2.67 11.75
N LYS A 53 12.58 -3.97 11.69
CA LYS A 53 11.61 -4.97 11.24
C LYS A 53 10.33 -4.89 12.07
N GLN A 54 9.19 -4.83 11.38
CA GLN A 54 7.87 -4.89 12.01
C GLN A 54 7.26 -6.26 11.79
N ASP A 55 6.69 -6.84 12.84
CA ASP A 55 5.94 -8.09 12.80
C ASP A 55 4.53 -7.86 13.35
N VAL A 56 3.53 -8.44 12.70
CA VAL A 56 2.12 -8.43 13.12
C VAL A 56 1.63 -9.88 13.13
N ASP A 57 1.00 -10.30 14.23
CA ASP A 57 0.53 -11.69 14.44
C ASP A 57 1.65 -12.73 14.21
N ALA A 58 2.89 -12.44 14.63
CA ALA A 58 4.11 -13.23 14.42
C ALA A 58 4.52 -13.40 12.94
N GLU A 59 3.91 -12.68 12.01
CA GLU A 59 4.29 -12.63 10.61
C GLU A 59 4.98 -11.31 10.27
N LYS A 60 6.03 -11.40 9.45
CA LYS A 60 6.76 -10.23 8.95
C LYS A 60 5.86 -9.38 8.07
N VAL A 61 5.72 -8.09 8.40
CA VAL A 61 5.04 -7.12 7.52
C VAL A 61 5.84 -6.94 6.23
N SER A 62 5.24 -7.28 5.11
CA SER A 62 5.83 -7.06 3.79
C SER A 62 4.74 -6.98 2.71
N SER A 63 5.03 -6.27 1.63
CA SER A 63 4.12 -6.16 0.48
C SER A 63 3.74 -7.53 -0.10
N THR A 64 4.64 -8.51 -0.08
CA THR A 64 4.37 -9.85 -0.57
C THR A 64 3.34 -10.58 0.31
N VAL A 65 3.48 -10.48 1.63
CA VAL A 65 2.53 -11.08 2.57
C VAL A 65 1.16 -10.39 2.45
N ILE A 66 1.14 -9.05 2.43
CA ILE A 66 -0.10 -8.27 2.29
C ILE A 66 -0.84 -8.65 1.00
N ARG A 67 -0.15 -8.74 -0.14
CA ARG A 67 -0.78 -9.16 -1.41
C ARG A 67 -1.39 -10.55 -1.32
N ARG A 68 -0.68 -11.52 -0.73
CA ARG A 68 -1.21 -12.88 -0.53
C ARG A 68 -2.46 -12.91 0.36
N LEU A 69 -2.51 -12.08 1.39
CA LEU A 69 -3.70 -11.96 2.24
C LEU A 69 -4.89 -11.40 1.45
N ILE A 70 -4.68 -10.37 0.63
CA ILE A 70 -5.72 -9.82 -0.25
C ILE A 70 -6.20 -10.89 -1.24
N GLU A 71 -5.29 -11.61 -1.93
CA GLU A 71 -5.60 -12.69 -2.86
C GLU A 71 -6.38 -13.85 -2.22
N ARG A 72 -6.29 -14.02 -0.90
CA ARG A 72 -7.07 -15.00 -0.12
C ARG A 72 -8.35 -14.44 0.48
N GLY A 73 -8.62 -13.14 0.30
CA GLY A 73 -9.78 -12.47 0.90
C GLY A 73 -9.64 -12.21 2.41
N GLU A 74 -8.43 -12.38 2.98
CA GLU A 74 -8.15 -12.17 4.40
C GLU A 74 -7.98 -10.67 4.72
N MET A 75 -9.00 -9.86 4.37
CA MET A 75 -8.93 -8.39 4.37
C MET A 75 -8.63 -7.80 5.74
N ASN A 76 -9.20 -8.40 6.81
CA ASN A 76 -8.92 -7.94 8.19
C ASN A 76 -7.45 -8.11 8.59
N LYS A 77 -6.80 -9.20 8.17
CA LYS A 77 -5.36 -9.38 8.43
C LYS A 77 -4.52 -8.43 7.59
N ALA A 78 -4.88 -8.26 6.31
CA ALA A 78 -4.22 -7.28 5.45
C ALA A 78 -4.30 -5.87 6.02
N ALA A 79 -5.47 -5.45 6.53
CA ALA A 79 -5.67 -4.15 7.15
C ALA A 79 -4.82 -3.97 8.42
N ARG A 80 -4.70 -5.01 9.27
CA ARG A 80 -3.80 -4.96 10.44
C ARG A 80 -2.34 -4.75 10.04
N MET A 81 -1.87 -5.48 9.03
CA MET A 81 -0.49 -5.31 8.53
C MET A 81 -0.25 -3.95 7.88
N LEU A 82 -1.26 -3.37 7.25
CA LEU A 82 -1.22 -2.02 6.68
C LEU A 82 -1.35 -0.91 7.72
N SER A 83 -1.84 -1.23 8.92
CA SER A 83 -2.27 -0.27 9.96
C SER A 83 -3.40 0.68 9.51
N HIS A 84 -4.08 0.34 8.42
CA HIS A 84 -5.27 1.03 7.90
C HIS A 84 -6.08 0.09 7.00
N PRO A 85 -7.36 0.37 6.73
CA PRO A 85 -8.15 -0.40 5.78
C PRO A 85 -7.49 -0.46 4.40
N TYR A 86 -7.62 -1.59 3.70
CA TYR A 86 -7.23 -1.64 2.29
C TYR A 86 -8.21 -0.81 1.47
N LEU A 87 -7.71 0.20 0.76
CA LEU A 87 -8.54 1.20 0.09
C LEU A 87 -8.75 0.88 -1.39
N LEU A 88 -9.98 1.03 -1.87
CA LEU A 88 -10.34 1.03 -3.28
C LEU A 88 -11.03 2.36 -3.61
N ALA A 89 -10.51 3.06 -4.61
CA ALA A 89 -11.14 4.27 -5.14
C ALA A 89 -11.78 3.99 -6.51
N GLY A 90 -12.90 4.62 -6.80
CA GLY A 90 -13.57 4.48 -8.09
C GLY A 90 -14.85 5.30 -8.19
N ASP A 91 -15.37 5.38 -9.39
CA ASP A 91 -16.63 6.07 -9.67
C ASP A 91 -17.79 5.08 -9.64
N VAL A 92 -18.76 5.28 -8.76
CA VAL A 92 -19.94 4.45 -8.64
C VAL A 92 -21.08 5.03 -9.48
N ASP A 93 -21.73 4.18 -10.27
CA ASP A 93 -22.94 4.53 -11.00
C ASP A 93 -24.21 4.29 -10.16
N CYS A 94 -25.38 4.68 -10.70
CA CYS A 94 -26.67 4.52 -10.03
C CYS A 94 -27.08 3.05 -9.80
N ALA A 95 -26.43 2.10 -10.48
CA ALA A 95 -26.66 0.67 -10.31
C ALA A 95 -25.69 0.02 -9.32
N GLY A 96 -24.72 0.80 -8.80
CA GLY A 96 -23.72 0.32 -7.85
C GLY A 96 -22.46 -0.27 -8.49
N HIS A 97 -22.31 -0.24 -9.82
CA HIS A 97 -21.09 -0.66 -10.46
C HIS A 97 -19.97 0.36 -10.21
N ILE A 98 -18.79 -0.13 -9.92
CA ILE A 98 -17.63 0.72 -9.63
C ILE A 98 -16.65 0.62 -10.80
N ALA A 99 -16.52 1.72 -11.52
CA ALA A 99 -15.45 1.92 -12.47
C ALA A 99 -14.21 2.38 -11.70
N SER A 100 -13.29 1.46 -11.40
CA SER A 100 -12.01 1.87 -10.83
C SER A 100 -11.12 2.40 -11.95
N GLY A 101 -10.65 3.63 -11.82
CA GLY A 101 -9.62 4.19 -12.72
C GLY A 101 -8.26 3.50 -12.55
N GLU A 102 -8.11 2.65 -11.54
CA GLU A 102 -6.89 1.89 -11.22
C GLU A 102 -7.01 0.46 -11.78
N ALA A 103 -6.82 0.29 -13.08
CA ALA A 103 -6.84 -1.03 -13.75
C ALA A 103 -5.86 -2.07 -13.14
N LEU A 104 -4.92 -1.63 -12.31
CA LEU A 104 -3.90 -2.46 -11.66
C LEU A 104 -4.15 -2.69 -10.17
N LYS A 105 -5.29 -2.27 -9.62
CA LYS A 105 -5.61 -2.48 -8.21
C LYS A 105 -5.88 -3.97 -7.94
N LEU A 106 -5.14 -4.53 -6.99
CA LEU A 106 -5.37 -5.90 -6.54
C LEU A 106 -6.71 -5.98 -5.82
N LEU A 107 -7.59 -6.87 -6.26
CA LEU A 107 -8.88 -7.12 -5.63
C LEU A 107 -8.88 -8.49 -4.93
N PRO A 108 -9.66 -8.65 -3.87
CA PRO A 108 -9.84 -9.95 -3.24
C PRO A 108 -10.65 -10.89 -4.17
N PRO A 109 -10.70 -12.20 -3.89
CA PRO A 109 -11.46 -13.17 -4.69
C PRO A 109 -12.95 -12.81 -4.82
N PRO A 110 -13.66 -13.39 -5.79
CA PRO A 110 -15.10 -13.24 -5.88
C PRO A 110 -15.80 -13.57 -4.56
N GLY A 111 -16.68 -12.67 -4.12
CA GLY A 111 -17.38 -12.77 -2.83
C GLY A 111 -17.98 -11.46 -2.37
N GLU A 112 -18.59 -11.47 -1.20
CA GLU A 112 -19.16 -10.29 -0.55
C GLU A 112 -18.29 -9.90 0.65
N TYR A 113 -17.95 -8.62 0.71
CA TYR A 113 -17.04 -8.07 1.72
C TYR A 113 -17.72 -6.94 2.49
N PRO A 114 -17.69 -6.98 3.83
CA PRO A 114 -18.07 -5.83 4.61
C PRO A 114 -17.04 -4.72 4.39
N VAL A 115 -17.52 -3.52 4.08
CA VAL A 115 -16.66 -2.36 3.75
C VAL A 115 -17.17 -1.11 4.45
N ARG A 116 -16.33 -0.09 4.46
CA ARG A 116 -16.72 1.28 4.82
C ARG A 116 -16.61 2.19 3.60
N ILE A 117 -17.66 2.95 3.33
CA ILE A 117 -17.72 3.92 2.26
C ILE A 117 -17.87 5.28 2.91
N GLU A 118 -16.84 6.12 2.80
CA GLU A 118 -16.83 7.43 3.49
C GLU A 118 -17.18 7.32 4.99
N GLY A 119 -16.66 6.27 5.64
CA GLY A 119 -16.92 5.97 7.05
C GLY A 119 -18.23 5.24 7.35
N ARG A 120 -19.16 5.09 6.40
CA ARG A 120 -20.43 4.37 6.57
C ARG A 120 -20.29 2.89 6.26
N PRO A 121 -20.93 1.99 7.00
CA PRO A 121 -20.89 0.57 6.70
C PRO A 121 -21.63 0.25 5.40
N GLY A 122 -21.09 -0.70 4.65
CA GLY A 122 -21.67 -1.18 3.39
C GLY A 122 -21.20 -2.60 3.07
N VAL A 123 -21.67 -3.12 1.95
CA VAL A 123 -21.26 -4.42 1.41
C VAL A 123 -20.86 -4.25 -0.05
N LEU A 124 -19.64 -4.63 -0.35
CA LEU A 124 -19.09 -4.70 -1.69
C LEU A 124 -19.05 -6.14 -2.16
N ARG A 125 -19.48 -6.39 -3.37
CA ARG A 125 -19.32 -7.68 -4.06
C ARG A 125 -18.19 -7.58 -5.07
N ILE A 126 -17.31 -8.57 -5.08
CA ILE A 126 -16.40 -8.82 -6.20
C ILE A 126 -17.06 -9.95 -7.04
N THR A 127 -17.38 -9.66 -8.29
CA THR A 127 -18.00 -10.61 -9.18
C THR A 127 -17.02 -11.69 -9.64
N ALA A 128 -17.50 -12.78 -10.24
CA ALA A 128 -16.64 -13.81 -10.83
C ALA A 128 -15.73 -13.28 -11.95
N LYS A 129 -16.06 -12.12 -12.52
CA LYS A 129 -15.22 -11.42 -13.52
C LYS A 129 -14.20 -10.48 -12.90
N GLY A 130 -14.14 -10.39 -11.56
CA GLY A 130 -13.26 -9.46 -10.85
C GLY A 130 -13.76 -8.01 -10.86
N THR A 131 -15.04 -7.76 -11.13
CA THR A 131 -15.61 -6.41 -11.13
C THR A 131 -16.18 -6.09 -9.75
N PRO A 132 -15.86 -4.93 -9.14
CA PRO A 132 -16.44 -4.52 -7.87
C PRO A 132 -17.84 -3.90 -8.09
N GLU A 133 -18.78 -4.30 -7.24
CA GLU A 133 -20.17 -3.81 -7.23
C GLU A 133 -20.57 -3.47 -5.80
N LEU A 134 -21.08 -2.26 -5.57
CA LEU A 134 -21.61 -1.85 -4.28
C LEU A 134 -23.06 -2.36 -4.15
N LEU A 135 -23.29 -3.32 -3.27
CA LEU A 135 -24.61 -3.91 -3.08
C LEU A 135 -25.51 -3.06 -2.20
N ARG A 136 -24.95 -2.53 -1.11
CA ARG A 136 -25.69 -1.73 -0.13
C ARG A 136 -24.74 -0.89 0.71
N THR A 137 -25.28 0.20 1.23
CA THR A 137 -24.62 1.08 2.21
C THR A 137 -25.64 1.58 3.22
N ALA A 138 -25.20 2.01 4.38
CA ALA A 138 -26.06 2.70 5.32
C ALA A 138 -26.47 4.07 4.76
N GLY A 139 -27.76 4.24 4.44
CA GLY A 139 -28.31 5.45 3.85
C GLY A 139 -28.43 5.38 2.32
N LYS A 140 -28.38 6.55 1.69
CA LYS A 140 -28.53 6.65 0.23
C LYS A 140 -27.30 6.07 -0.47
N MET A 141 -27.50 5.36 -1.57
CA MET A 141 -26.42 4.91 -2.46
C MET A 141 -25.58 6.11 -2.91
N PRO A 142 -24.26 6.06 -2.75
CA PRO A 142 -23.40 7.12 -3.26
C PRO A 142 -23.37 7.12 -4.78
N SER A 143 -23.03 8.26 -5.38
CA SER A 143 -22.79 8.39 -6.82
C SER A 143 -21.57 9.26 -7.05
N GLY A 144 -20.81 8.99 -8.11
CA GLY A 144 -19.56 9.66 -8.41
C GLY A 144 -18.36 9.02 -7.71
N HIS A 145 -17.29 9.79 -7.53
CA HIS A 145 -16.04 9.26 -6.98
C HIS A 145 -16.16 8.95 -5.49
N ILE A 146 -15.84 7.72 -5.10
CA ILE A 146 -15.91 7.25 -3.71
C ILE A 146 -14.62 6.55 -3.29
N LEU A 147 -14.40 6.52 -1.97
CA LEU A 147 -13.34 5.76 -1.33
C LEU A 147 -13.96 4.66 -0.47
N ILE A 148 -13.54 3.43 -0.73
CA ILE A 148 -14.03 2.22 -0.07
C ILE A 148 -12.88 1.61 0.74
N GLY A 149 -13.09 1.35 2.02
CA GLY A 149 -12.16 0.65 2.90
C GLY A 149 -12.68 -0.73 3.27
N PHE A 150 -11.87 -1.76 3.01
CA PHE A 150 -12.12 -3.14 3.43
C PHE A 150 -11.73 -3.38 4.89
#